data_b90ae1752f80abee2e292c4f7cfb1042
#
_entry.id   b90ae1752f80abee2e292c4f7cfb1042
#
_cell.length_a   1.000
_cell.length_b   1.000
_cell.length_c   1.000
_cell.angle_alpha   90.00
_cell.angle_beta   90.00
_cell.angle_gamma   90.00
#
_symmetry.space_group_name_H-M   'P 1'
#
loop_
_entity.id
_entity.type
_entity.pdbx_description
1 polymer ?
#
loop_
_entity_poly.entity_id
_entity_poly.type
_entity_poly.pdbx_seq_one_letter_code
_entity_poly.pdbx_strand_id
1 'polypeptide(L)'
;VIADRFDLCGDLAAWPNPIEGRPVKWAEIDAGALAANAGAIAAHVGPDVAVMAMVKANGYGHGAVLAARCMVAGGARWLGVSSPEEALQLRDAGIEAPMLIVGWSPPSAHRALIAAAVDITVYDLAEVETLSIRARAAGR
;
A
#
# COMPACT_ATOMS: atom_id res chain seq x y z
N VAL A 1 18.05 -19.51 -0.06
CA VAL A 1 16.91 -20.36 -0.47
C VAL A 1 15.78 -20.05 0.48
N ILE A 2 14.95 -19.07 0.15
CA ILE A 2 13.71 -18.79 0.89
C ILE A 2 12.60 -19.33 -0.01
N ALA A 3 12.25 -20.57 0.24
CA ALA A 3 11.05 -21.19 -0.30
C ALA A 3 9.93 -21.08 0.75
N ASP A 4 9.55 -19.86 1.09
CA ASP A 4 8.23 -19.63 1.66
C ASP A 4 7.32 -19.26 0.50
N ARG A 5 6.68 -20.29 -0.05
CA ARG A 5 5.43 -20.11 -0.76
C ARG A 5 4.45 -19.50 0.26
N PHE A 6 4.33 -18.20 0.24
CA PHE A 6 3.15 -17.57 0.79
C PHE A 6 1.98 -18.14 0.00
N ASP A 7 1.18 -18.98 0.64
CA ASP A 7 -0.10 -19.40 0.10
C ASP A 7 -1.06 -18.20 0.20
N LEU A 8 -0.93 -17.30 -0.79
CA LEU A 8 -1.68 -16.07 -0.89
C LEU A 8 -2.97 -16.26 -1.70
N CYS A 9 -3.18 -17.46 -2.19
CA CYS A 9 -4.46 -17.93 -2.62
C CYS A 9 -5.23 -18.28 -1.33
N GLY A 10 -5.96 -17.34 -0.76
CA GLY A 10 -6.97 -17.66 0.21
C GLY A 10 -7.80 -18.82 -0.33
N ASP A 11 -8.16 -19.74 0.56
CA ASP A 11 -8.81 -21.00 0.29
C ASP A 11 -9.67 -20.97 -0.98
N LEU A 12 -9.14 -21.50 -2.09
CA LEU A 12 -9.85 -21.62 -3.37
C LEU A 12 -11.17 -22.41 -3.22
N ALA A 13 -11.34 -23.16 -2.11
CA ALA A 13 -12.57 -23.84 -1.75
C ALA A 13 -13.70 -22.88 -1.34
N ALA A 14 -13.39 -21.63 -1.00
CA ALA A 14 -14.39 -20.61 -0.66
C ALA A 14 -14.99 -19.87 -1.88
N TRP A 15 -14.46 -20.10 -3.07
CA TRP A 15 -15.02 -19.50 -4.29
C TRP A 15 -16.17 -20.35 -4.83
N PRO A 16 -17.38 -19.76 -5.03
CA PRO A 16 -18.48 -20.47 -5.64
C PRO A 16 -18.09 -20.87 -7.06
N ASN A 17 -17.84 -22.16 -7.25
CA ASN A 17 -17.42 -22.64 -8.54
C ASN A 17 -18.51 -23.50 -9.19
N PRO A 18 -18.99 -23.10 -10.37
CA PRO A 18 -19.99 -23.87 -11.09
C PRO A 18 -19.42 -25.07 -11.85
N ILE A 19 -18.10 -25.25 -11.94
CA ILE A 19 -17.47 -26.31 -12.74
C ILE A 19 -16.36 -26.99 -11.92
N GLU A 20 -16.68 -28.11 -11.26
CA GLU A 20 -15.73 -29.03 -10.60
C GLU A 20 -14.62 -28.38 -9.75
N GLY A 21 -14.94 -27.35 -8.94
CA GLY A 21 -13.98 -26.80 -7.97
C GLY A 21 -12.95 -25.82 -8.55
N ARG A 22 -13.00 -25.40 -9.81
CA ARG A 22 -12.05 -24.42 -10.39
C ARG A 22 -12.75 -23.22 -11.03
N PRO A 23 -12.28 -21.97 -10.77
CA PRO A 23 -12.78 -20.81 -11.48
C PRO A 23 -12.44 -20.90 -12.97
N VAL A 24 -13.37 -20.44 -13.83
CA VAL A 24 -13.17 -20.44 -15.29
C VAL A 24 -12.05 -19.49 -15.70
N LYS A 25 -11.79 -18.46 -14.88
CA LYS A 25 -10.69 -17.50 -15.06
C LYS A 25 -10.14 -17.13 -13.70
N TRP A 26 -8.82 -17.04 -13.59
CA TRP A 26 -8.12 -16.54 -12.40
C TRP A 26 -6.92 -15.70 -12.81
N ALA A 27 -6.47 -14.85 -11.91
CA ALA A 27 -5.18 -14.18 -11.99
C ALA A 27 -4.24 -14.81 -10.97
N GLU A 28 -3.03 -15.14 -11.40
CA GLU A 28 -1.98 -15.66 -10.53
C GLU A 28 -0.97 -14.55 -10.28
N ILE A 29 -0.72 -14.24 -9.01
CA ILE A 29 0.20 -13.18 -8.61
C ILE A 29 1.44 -13.81 -7.96
N ASP A 30 2.59 -13.60 -8.56
CA ASP A 30 3.87 -14.05 -8.01
C ASP A 30 4.40 -13.01 -7.00
N ALA A 31 4.22 -13.30 -5.71
CA ALA A 31 4.69 -12.48 -4.61
C ALA A 31 6.22 -12.38 -4.55
N GLY A 32 6.91 -13.47 -4.93
CA GLY A 32 8.37 -13.50 -4.99
C GLY A 32 8.90 -12.55 -6.06
N ALA A 33 8.28 -12.54 -7.24
CA ALA A 33 8.64 -11.63 -8.32
C ALA A 33 8.41 -10.16 -7.93
N LEU A 34 7.29 -9.85 -7.24
CA LEU A 34 7.02 -8.50 -6.74
C LEU A 34 8.13 -8.03 -5.78
N ALA A 35 8.48 -8.83 -4.79
CA ALA A 35 9.53 -8.49 -3.83
C ALA A 35 10.92 -8.40 -4.51
N ALA A 36 11.25 -9.32 -5.42
CA ALA A 36 12.50 -9.30 -6.15
C ALA A 36 12.66 -8.04 -7.03
N ASN A 37 11.59 -7.62 -7.69
CA ASN A 37 11.59 -6.39 -8.49
C ASN A 37 11.84 -5.15 -7.63
N ALA A 38 11.20 -5.03 -6.47
CA ALA A 38 11.46 -3.95 -5.53
C ALA A 38 12.93 -3.96 -5.05
N GLY A 39 13.45 -5.15 -4.72
CA GLY A 39 14.84 -5.33 -4.30
C GLY A 39 15.85 -4.95 -5.38
N ALA A 40 15.58 -5.30 -6.63
CA ALA A 40 16.44 -4.93 -7.76
C ALA A 40 16.52 -3.40 -7.95
N ILE A 41 15.37 -2.71 -7.83
CA ILE A 41 15.32 -1.24 -7.89
C ILE A 41 16.08 -0.64 -6.71
N ALA A 42 15.82 -1.11 -5.48
CA ALA A 42 16.48 -0.61 -4.29
C ALA A 42 18.02 -0.79 -4.36
N ALA A 43 18.48 -1.93 -4.85
CA ALA A 43 19.89 -2.19 -5.06
C ALA A 43 20.51 -1.29 -6.15
N HIS A 44 19.77 -1.03 -7.22
CA HIS A 44 20.23 -0.20 -8.32
C HIS A 44 20.40 1.27 -7.91
N VAL A 45 19.47 1.82 -7.14
CA VAL A 45 19.52 3.23 -6.73
C VAL A 45 20.45 3.47 -5.54
N GLY A 46 20.81 2.41 -4.81
CA GLY A 46 21.72 2.48 -3.67
C GLY A 46 21.05 2.88 -2.35
N PRO A 47 21.82 2.84 -1.24
CA PRO A 47 21.28 2.96 0.11
C PRO A 47 20.81 4.38 0.45
N ASP A 48 21.32 5.40 -0.24
CA ASP A 48 21.01 6.80 0.04
C ASP A 48 19.69 7.26 -0.60
N VAL A 49 19.08 6.44 -1.47
CA VAL A 49 17.81 6.72 -2.13
C VAL A 49 16.68 5.89 -1.52
N ALA A 50 15.64 6.57 -1.06
CA ALA A 50 14.43 5.88 -0.59
C ALA A 50 13.52 5.53 -1.77
N VAL A 51 13.22 4.26 -1.95
CA VAL A 51 12.26 3.80 -2.95
C VAL A 51 10.85 3.92 -2.39
N MET A 52 9.96 4.60 -3.12
CA MET A 52 8.52 4.61 -2.86
C MET A 52 7.83 3.68 -3.85
N ALA A 53 7.17 2.66 -3.36
CA ALA A 53 6.38 1.75 -4.18
C ALA A 53 4.93 2.24 -4.29
N MET A 54 4.46 2.42 -5.52
CA MET A 54 3.07 2.78 -5.78
C MET A 54 2.18 1.54 -5.72
N VAL A 55 1.23 1.53 -4.79
CA VAL A 55 0.28 0.41 -4.58
C VAL A 55 -1.18 0.83 -4.70
N LYS A 56 -1.43 2.00 -5.30
CA LYS A 56 -2.76 2.51 -5.63
C LYS A 56 -3.52 1.59 -6.59
N ALA A 57 -4.81 1.84 -6.79
CA ALA A 57 -5.68 1.06 -7.67
C ALA A 57 -5.61 -0.45 -7.40
N ASN A 58 -5.75 -0.81 -6.11
CA ASN A 58 -5.63 -2.20 -5.63
C ASN A 58 -4.29 -2.84 -6.03
N GLY A 59 -3.17 -2.10 -5.86
CA GLY A 59 -1.85 -2.58 -6.27
C GLY A 59 -1.75 -2.80 -7.78
N TYR A 60 -2.40 -1.93 -8.57
CA TYR A 60 -2.55 -2.11 -10.03
C TYR A 60 -3.14 -3.48 -10.42
N GLY A 61 -4.08 -3.97 -9.62
CA GLY A 61 -4.73 -5.27 -9.83
C GLY A 61 -4.03 -6.47 -9.16
N HIS A 62 -2.89 -6.26 -8.50
CA HIS A 62 -2.17 -7.34 -7.81
C HIS A 62 -2.69 -7.58 -6.37
N GLY A 63 -3.66 -6.78 -5.91
CA GLY A 63 -4.08 -6.77 -4.51
C GLY A 63 -3.25 -5.81 -3.67
N ALA A 64 -3.86 -4.73 -3.14
CA ALA A 64 -3.13 -3.65 -2.47
C ALA A 64 -2.30 -4.13 -1.28
N VAL A 65 -2.89 -4.95 -0.41
CA VAL A 65 -2.22 -5.46 0.80
C VAL A 65 -1.06 -6.39 0.45
N LEU A 66 -1.28 -7.29 -0.53
CA LEU A 66 -0.24 -8.20 -1.01
C LEU A 66 0.92 -7.41 -1.61
N ALA A 67 0.61 -6.51 -2.57
CA ALA A 67 1.63 -5.69 -3.21
C ALA A 67 2.41 -4.87 -2.19
N ALA A 68 1.74 -4.23 -1.24
CA ALA A 68 2.39 -3.44 -0.19
C ALA A 68 3.38 -4.27 0.63
N ARG A 69 2.97 -5.47 1.09
CA ARG A 69 3.85 -6.38 1.84
C ARG A 69 5.07 -6.81 1.02
N CYS A 70 4.86 -7.20 -0.23
CA CYS A 70 5.94 -7.62 -1.11
C CYS A 70 6.93 -6.48 -1.41
N MET A 71 6.42 -5.27 -1.69
CA MET A 71 7.27 -4.11 -1.96
C MET A 71 8.12 -3.72 -0.75
N VAL A 72 7.52 -3.71 0.46
CA VAL A 72 8.26 -3.42 1.70
C VAL A 72 9.28 -4.51 1.98
N ALA A 73 8.94 -5.78 1.84
CA ALA A 73 9.86 -6.90 2.00
C ALA A 73 11.02 -6.85 0.98
N GLY A 74 10.79 -6.33 -0.21
CA GLY A 74 11.79 -6.09 -1.25
C GLY A 74 12.64 -4.84 -1.03
N GLY A 75 12.39 -4.03 0.01
CA GLY A 75 13.22 -2.88 0.34
C GLY A 75 12.62 -1.51 -0.01
N ALA A 76 11.38 -1.44 -0.45
CA ALA A 76 10.68 -0.16 -0.54
C ALA A 76 10.52 0.43 0.86
N ARG A 77 10.95 1.69 1.04
CA ARG A 77 10.88 2.39 2.32
C ARG A 77 9.60 3.21 2.48
N TRP A 78 8.88 3.44 1.39
CA TRP A 78 7.65 4.21 1.34
C TRP A 78 6.62 3.50 0.45
N LEU A 79 5.35 3.75 0.75
CA LEU A 79 4.24 3.36 -0.11
C LEU A 79 3.51 4.60 -0.62
N GLY A 80 3.07 4.56 -1.87
CA GLY A 80 2.26 5.60 -2.48
C GLY A 80 0.87 5.07 -2.83
N VAL A 81 -0.17 5.79 -2.41
CA VAL A 81 -1.57 5.50 -2.71
C VAL A 81 -2.25 6.74 -3.30
N SER A 82 -3.46 6.62 -3.83
CA SER A 82 -4.16 7.73 -4.47
C SER A 82 -5.31 8.31 -3.64
N SER A 83 -5.82 7.58 -2.65
CA SER A 83 -6.97 8.02 -1.87
C SER A 83 -6.86 7.70 -0.38
N PRO A 84 -7.65 8.39 0.46
CA PRO A 84 -7.75 8.08 1.88
C PRO A 84 -8.17 6.64 2.17
N GLU A 85 -9.10 6.11 1.39
CA GLU A 85 -9.64 4.76 1.57
C GLU A 85 -8.55 3.71 1.35
N GLU A 86 -7.74 3.86 0.30
CA GLU A 86 -6.60 2.97 0.03
C GLU A 86 -5.58 3.01 1.17
N ALA A 87 -5.27 4.20 1.69
CA ALA A 87 -4.34 4.36 2.80
C ALA A 87 -4.85 3.67 4.07
N LEU A 88 -6.12 3.91 4.44
CA LEU A 88 -6.74 3.33 5.62
C LEU A 88 -6.87 1.81 5.49
N GLN A 89 -7.22 1.29 4.32
CA GLN A 89 -7.24 -0.16 4.05
C GLN A 89 -5.88 -0.81 4.35
N LEU A 90 -4.78 -0.18 3.94
CA LEU A 90 -3.44 -0.72 4.21
C LEU A 90 -3.09 -0.64 5.71
N ARG A 91 -3.46 0.45 6.39
CA ARG A 91 -3.28 0.56 7.85
C ARG A 91 -4.08 -0.49 8.62
N ASP A 92 -5.34 -0.72 8.24
CA ASP A 92 -6.21 -1.75 8.83
C ASP A 92 -5.64 -3.17 8.63
N ALA A 93 -4.91 -3.38 7.53
CA ALA A 93 -4.18 -4.62 7.25
C ALA A 93 -2.83 -4.73 8.00
N GLY A 94 -2.48 -3.77 8.87
CA GLY A 94 -1.27 -3.77 9.67
C GLY A 94 0.00 -3.34 8.91
N ILE A 95 -0.14 -2.62 7.80
CA ILE A 95 1.02 -2.05 7.10
C ILE A 95 1.48 -0.79 7.83
N GLU A 96 2.68 -0.80 8.41
CA GLU A 96 3.25 0.30 9.20
C GLU A 96 4.20 1.21 8.41
N ALA A 97 4.63 0.78 7.21
CA ALA A 97 5.55 1.55 6.39
C ALA A 97 5.06 2.99 6.16
N PRO A 98 5.94 4.00 6.09
CA PRO A 98 5.60 5.36 5.71
C PRO A 98 4.77 5.38 4.44
N MET A 99 3.73 6.21 4.39
CA MET A 99 2.76 6.20 3.31
C MET A 99 2.37 7.62 2.92
N LEU A 100 2.36 7.88 1.62
CA LEU A 100 1.95 9.15 1.03
C LEU A 100 0.71 8.95 0.15
N ILE A 101 -0.30 9.78 0.37
CA ILE A 101 -1.37 9.96 -0.61
C ILE A 101 -0.87 10.96 -1.66
N VAL A 102 -0.65 10.50 -2.89
CA VAL A 102 -0.16 11.34 -3.99
C VAL A 102 -1.27 12.15 -4.67
N GLY A 103 -2.54 11.86 -4.35
CA GLY A 103 -3.70 12.59 -4.80
C GLY A 103 -4.21 13.61 -3.78
N TRP A 104 -5.27 14.32 -4.14
CA TRP A 104 -5.96 15.21 -3.22
C TRP A 104 -6.75 14.41 -2.17
N SER A 105 -6.77 14.93 -0.94
CA SER A 105 -7.53 14.35 0.17
C SER A 105 -8.58 15.34 0.66
N PRO A 106 -9.86 14.94 0.75
CA PRO A 106 -10.90 15.85 1.23
C PRO A 106 -10.70 16.18 2.71
N PRO A 107 -11.03 17.41 3.16
CA PRO A 107 -10.90 17.83 4.55
C PRO A 107 -11.60 16.93 5.57
N SER A 108 -12.65 16.21 5.16
CA SER A 108 -13.35 15.22 5.97
C SER A 108 -12.49 14.00 6.34
N ALA A 109 -11.51 13.66 5.51
CA ALA A 109 -10.62 12.52 5.75
C ALA A 109 -9.40 12.89 6.62
N HIS A 110 -9.03 14.16 6.73
CA HIS A 110 -7.78 14.59 7.38
C HIS A 110 -7.62 14.03 8.80
N ARG A 111 -8.71 14.02 9.61
CA ARG A 111 -8.64 13.49 10.99
C ARG A 111 -8.21 12.03 11.03
N ALA A 112 -8.79 11.20 10.17
CA ALA A 112 -8.47 9.77 10.10
C ALA A 112 -7.04 9.55 9.59
N LEU A 113 -6.63 10.30 8.57
CA LEU A 113 -5.28 10.21 8.00
C LEU A 113 -4.20 10.63 9.00
N ILE A 114 -4.42 11.73 9.74
CA ILE A 114 -3.51 12.17 10.79
C ILE A 114 -3.38 11.10 11.88
N ALA A 115 -4.51 10.54 12.34
CA ALA A 115 -4.51 9.47 13.34
C ALA A 115 -3.76 8.23 12.85
N ALA A 116 -3.89 7.90 11.57
CA ALA A 116 -3.24 6.77 10.93
C ALA A 116 -1.77 7.04 10.51
N ALA A 117 -1.23 8.23 10.82
CA ALA A 117 0.11 8.65 10.41
C ALA A 117 0.36 8.43 8.90
N VAL A 118 -0.51 9.01 8.09
CA VAL A 118 -0.41 9.01 6.62
C VAL A 118 -0.06 10.42 6.16
N ASP A 119 0.95 10.54 5.30
CA ASP A 119 1.34 11.81 4.72
C ASP A 119 0.38 12.20 3.60
N ILE A 120 0.10 13.50 3.50
CA ILE A 120 -0.90 14.07 2.62
C ILE A 120 -0.23 15.05 1.67
N THR A 121 -0.50 14.91 0.37
CA THR A 121 -0.12 15.92 -0.61
C THR A 121 -1.03 17.14 -0.45
N VAL A 122 -0.42 18.31 -0.35
CA VAL A 122 -1.11 19.61 -0.22
C VAL A 122 -0.92 20.46 -1.44
N TYR A 123 -1.92 21.26 -1.79
CA TYR A 123 -1.94 22.05 -3.02
C TYR A 123 -1.97 23.55 -2.78
N ASP A 124 -2.25 23.97 -1.54
CA ASP A 124 -2.23 25.39 -1.15
C ASP A 124 -1.82 25.59 0.32
N LEU A 125 -1.48 26.82 0.69
CA LEU A 125 -1.04 27.16 2.05
C LEU A 125 -2.15 27.11 3.09
N ALA A 126 -3.39 27.39 2.71
CA ALA A 126 -4.52 27.33 3.64
C ALA A 126 -4.79 25.89 4.08
N GLU A 127 -4.59 24.91 3.18
CA GLU A 127 -4.65 23.50 3.51
C GLU A 127 -3.54 23.09 4.49
N VAL A 128 -2.31 23.58 4.30
CA VAL A 128 -1.18 23.34 5.23
C VAL A 128 -1.51 23.86 6.63
N GLU A 129 -2.03 25.09 6.73
CA GLU A 129 -2.40 25.68 8.01
C GLU A 129 -3.49 24.86 8.71
N THR A 130 -4.51 24.47 7.97
CA THR A 130 -5.61 23.63 8.48
C THR A 130 -5.10 22.28 8.98
N LEU A 131 -4.26 21.60 8.21
CA LEU A 131 -3.66 20.31 8.59
C LEU A 131 -2.77 20.46 9.82
N SER A 132 -1.94 21.52 9.88
CA SER A 132 -1.07 21.79 11.02
C SER A 132 -1.86 21.98 12.32
N ILE A 133 -2.96 22.73 12.28
CA ILE A 133 -3.82 22.92 13.44
C ILE A 133 -4.42 21.57 13.89
N ARG A 134 -4.92 20.77 12.96
CA ARG A 134 -5.52 19.47 13.25
C ARG A 134 -4.50 18.46 13.78
N ALA A 135 -3.30 18.44 13.21
CA ALA A 135 -2.22 17.55 13.66
C ALA A 135 -1.79 17.88 15.09
N ARG A 136 -1.57 19.16 15.40
CA ARG A 136 -1.26 19.61 16.78
C ARG A 136 -2.37 19.25 17.77
N ALA A 137 -3.64 19.41 17.40
CA ALA A 137 -4.77 19.02 18.24
C ALA A 137 -4.83 17.49 18.48
N ALA A 138 -4.27 16.71 17.59
CA ALA A 138 -4.15 15.24 17.69
C ALA A 138 -2.84 14.79 18.37
N GLY A 139 -1.97 15.72 18.83
CA GLY A 139 -0.67 15.40 19.43
C GLY A 139 0.38 14.91 18.42
N ARG A 140 0.27 15.35 17.17
CA ARG A 140 1.14 15.00 16.05
C ARG A 140 1.88 16.22 15.51
#